data_b682e55efd281d199f782d26a337dead
#
_entry.id   b682e55efd281d199f782d26a337dead
#
_cell.length_a   1.000
_cell.length_b   1.000
_cell.length_c   1.000
_cell.angle_alpha   90.00
_cell.angle_beta   90.00
_cell.angle_gamma   90.00
#
_symmetry.space_group_name_H-M   'P 1'
#
loop_
_entity.id
_entity.type
_entity.pdbx_description
1 polymer ?
#
loop_
_entity_poly.entity_id
_entity_poly.type
_entity_poly.pdbx_seq_one_letter_code
_entity_poly.pdbx_strand_id
1 'polypeptide(L)'
;LLDGYDFVLISFALPAIKEAFSLTLVQSASLISAAFISRWIGGLVLGAIGDRYGRKPAMVLSIFMFAFGSIACALAPNFWILFILRLVIGFAMAGEYSASAAYVIESWPKHMRNKASGFLLSGYAFGVIAAAQVDKYFVTWVDSVHPGWGWRALFLTGIVPIVVAIYMRRTLPEAADWSEAKEKGDGEKNDMLAVLFGGQRKILNYIVVVIAFVGLMVIFT
;
A
#
# COMPACT_ATOMS: atom_id res chain seq x y z
N LEU A 1 -3.53 -7.34 3.92
CA LEU A 1 -4.99 -7.19 3.92
C LEU A 1 -5.40 -5.88 3.23
N LEU A 2 -4.84 -4.74 3.62
CA LEU A 2 -5.17 -3.43 3.04
C LEU A 2 -4.88 -3.36 1.55
N ASP A 3 -3.78 -3.97 1.11
CA ASP A 3 -3.39 -4.03 -0.30
C ASP A 3 -4.43 -4.74 -1.17
N GLY A 4 -4.90 -5.92 -0.73
CA GLY A 4 -5.97 -6.65 -1.45
C GLY A 4 -7.31 -5.91 -1.41
N TYR A 5 -7.60 -5.22 -0.31
CA TYR A 5 -8.80 -4.42 -0.16
C TYR A 5 -8.83 -3.27 -1.18
N ASP A 6 -7.77 -2.43 -1.24
CA ASP A 6 -7.72 -1.28 -2.15
C ASP A 6 -7.70 -1.69 -3.63
N PHE A 7 -6.98 -2.77 -3.96
CA PHE A 7 -6.93 -3.27 -5.34
C PHE A 7 -8.31 -3.57 -5.90
N VAL A 8 -9.15 -4.22 -5.10
CA VAL A 8 -10.51 -4.58 -5.51
C VAL A 8 -11.48 -3.40 -5.36
N LEU A 9 -11.26 -2.55 -4.36
CA LEU A 9 -12.05 -1.35 -4.12
C LEU A 9 -12.14 -0.46 -5.36
N ILE A 10 -10.99 -0.14 -5.99
CA ILE A 10 -11.01 0.70 -7.20
C ILE A 10 -11.73 0.00 -8.36
N SER A 11 -11.60 -1.33 -8.47
CA SER A 11 -12.25 -2.09 -9.55
C SER A 11 -13.76 -2.03 -9.44
N PHE A 12 -14.31 -2.09 -8.23
CA PHE A 12 -15.75 -1.95 -7.99
C PHE A 12 -16.24 -0.50 -8.14
N ALA A 13 -15.45 0.47 -7.68
CA ALA A 13 -15.79 1.89 -7.80
C ALA A 13 -15.69 2.43 -9.23
N LEU A 14 -14.87 1.81 -10.08
CA LEU A 14 -14.51 2.36 -11.40
C LEU A 14 -15.69 2.61 -12.35
N PRO A 15 -16.69 1.73 -12.47
CA PRO A 15 -17.86 1.98 -13.31
C PRO A 15 -18.60 3.25 -12.90
N ALA A 16 -18.86 3.42 -11.60
CA ALA A 16 -19.55 4.58 -11.05
C ALA A 16 -18.72 5.87 -11.17
N ILE A 17 -17.40 5.79 -10.98
CA ILE A 17 -16.46 6.91 -11.17
C ILE A 17 -16.42 7.34 -12.64
N LYS A 18 -16.39 6.36 -13.57
CA LYS A 18 -16.40 6.61 -15.00
C LYS A 18 -17.66 7.36 -15.42
N GLU A 19 -18.80 6.98 -14.91
CA GLU A 19 -20.07 7.66 -15.15
C GLU A 19 -20.09 9.06 -14.53
N ALA A 20 -19.72 9.19 -13.25
CA ALA A 20 -19.74 10.45 -12.51
C ALA A 20 -18.86 11.55 -13.12
N PHE A 21 -17.70 11.19 -13.68
CA PHE A 21 -16.75 12.13 -14.29
C PHE A 21 -16.70 12.05 -15.81
N SER A 22 -17.56 11.25 -16.45
CA SER A 22 -17.59 11.03 -17.91
C SER A 22 -16.20 10.66 -18.46
N LEU A 23 -15.52 9.70 -17.80
CA LEU A 23 -14.15 9.35 -18.13
C LEU A 23 -14.05 8.52 -19.41
N THR A 24 -12.98 8.76 -20.17
CA THR A 24 -12.57 7.88 -21.26
C THR A 24 -12.02 6.56 -20.71
N LEU A 25 -11.93 5.53 -21.56
CA LEU A 25 -11.33 4.24 -21.19
C LEU A 25 -9.89 4.41 -20.70
N VAL A 26 -9.10 5.27 -21.37
CA VAL A 26 -7.70 5.55 -21.00
C VAL A 26 -7.62 6.20 -19.60
N GLN A 27 -8.47 7.18 -19.32
CA GLN A 27 -8.53 7.80 -17.98
C GLN A 27 -8.94 6.81 -16.90
N SER A 28 -9.90 5.94 -17.18
CA SER A 28 -10.32 4.89 -16.24
C SER A 28 -9.17 3.92 -15.95
N ALA A 29 -8.48 3.45 -16.97
CA ALA A 29 -7.31 2.58 -16.82
C ALA A 29 -6.16 3.29 -16.07
N SER A 30 -5.94 4.59 -16.31
CA SER A 30 -4.90 5.36 -15.65
C SER A 30 -5.11 5.48 -14.13
N LEU A 31 -6.35 5.50 -13.64
CA LEU A 31 -6.66 5.50 -12.19
C LEU A 31 -6.18 4.24 -11.49
N ILE A 32 -6.28 3.09 -12.17
CA ILE A 32 -5.73 1.82 -11.63
C ILE A 32 -4.21 1.86 -11.69
N SER A 33 -3.65 2.21 -12.85
CA SER A 33 -2.20 2.22 -13.09
C SER A 33 -1.46 3.22 -12.20
N ALA A 34 -2.08 4.34 -11.83
CA ALA A 34 -1.48 5.36 -10.98
C ALA A 34 -0.97 4.78 -9.65
N ALA A 35 -1.79 3.96 -8.97
CA ALA A 35 -1.40 3.34 -7.71
C ALA A 35 -0.21 2.38 -7.89
N PHE A 36 -0.12 1.66 -9.02
CA PHE A 36 1.01 0.76 -9.27
C PHE A 36 2.30 1.52 -9.60
N ILE A 37 2.23 2.57 -10.40
CA ILE A 37 3.41 3.38 -10.76
C ILE A 37 4.07 3.98 -9.53
N SER A 38 3.29 4.55 -8.61
CA SER A 38 3.83 5.19 -7.41
C SER A 38 4.38 4.22 -6.36
N ARG A 39 4.00 2.93 -6.41
CA ARG A 39 4.51 1.89 -5.50
C ARG A 39 6.03 1.75 -5.54
N TRP A 40 6.64 1.89 -6.69
CA TRP A 40 8.10 1.79 -6.81
C TRP A 40 8.82 2.84 -5.97
N ILE A 41 8.38 4.09 -6.10
CA ILE A 41 8.95 5.21 -5.33
C ILE A 41 8.61 5.05 -3.85
N GLY A 42 7.36 4.69 -3.55
CA GLY A 42 6.88 4.47 -2.19
C GLY A 42 7.67 3.39 -1.45
N GLY A 43 7.92 2.25 -2.11
CA GLY A 43 8.70 1.15 -1.55
C GLY A 43 10.14 1.55 -1.21
N LEU A 44 10.80 2.30 -2.08
CA LEU A 44 12.15 2.80 -1.86
C LEU A 44 12.20 3.82 -0.69
N VAL A 45 11.33 4.82 -0.71
CA VAL A 45 11.34 5.91 0.28
C VAL A 45 10.88 5.42 1.65
N LEU A 46 9.73 4.74 1.72
CA LEU A 46 9.19 4.25 2.99
C LEU A 46 9.98 3.05 3.52
N GLY A 47 10.60 2.25 2.64
CA GLY A 47 11.56 1.23 3.02
C GLY A 47 12.79 1.85 3.71
N ALA A 48 13.40 2.88 3.12
CA ALA A 48 14.52 3.61 3.71
C ALA A 48 14.15 4.28 5.06
N ILE A 49 12.91 4.79 5.18
CA ILE A 49 12.40 5.31 6.45
C ILE A 49 12.31 4.18 7.49
N GLY A 50 11.84 2.98 7.08
CA GLY A 50 11.78 1.80 7.95
C GLY A 50 13.14 1.32 8.42
N ASP A 51 14.15 1.37 7.55
CA ASP A 51 15.52 1.02 7.89
C ASP A 51 16.12 2.01 8.91
N ARG A 52 15.89 3.31 8.70
CA ARG A 52 16.48 4.37 9.53
C ARG A 52 15.77 4.62 10.85
N TYR A 53 14.43 4.64 10.82
CA TYR A 53 13.62 5.07 11.97
C TYR A 53 12.89 3.90 12.65
N GLY A 54 12.89 2.71 12.07
CA GLY A 54 12.24 1.52 12.57
C GLY A 54 11.08 1.04 11.72
N ARG A 55 10.80 -0.25 11.79
CA ARG A 55 9.74 -0.90 10.99
C ARG A 55 8.35 -0.44 11.40
N LYS A 56 8.11 -0.34 12.71
CA LYS A 56 6.83 0.08 13.26
C LYS A 56 6.43 1.52 12.87
N PRO A 57 7.27 2.56 13.01
CA PRO A 57 6.95 3.90 12.53
C PRO A 57 6.63 3.96 11.04
N ALA A 58 7.37 3.23 10.21
CA ALA A 58 7.15 3.19 8.77
C ALA A 58 5.80 2.57 8.41
N MET A 59 5.42 1.44 9.05
CA MET A 59 4.10 0.82 8.89
C MET A 59 2.97 1.78 9.29
N VAL A 60 3.09 2.38 10.45
CA VAL A 60 2.06 3.31 10.97
C VAL A 60 1.90 4.50 10.05
N LEU A 61 3.01 5.11 9.59
CA LEU A 61 2.98 6.22 8.64
C LEU A 61 2.28 5.83 7.35
N SER A 62 2.64 4.67 6.79
CA SER A 62 2.06 4.14 5.55
C SER A 62 0.54 3.94 5.68
N ILE A 63 0.08 3.33 6.77
CA ILE A 63 -1.36 3.11 7.00
C ILE A 63 -2.10 4.44 7.16
N PHE A 64 -1.53 5.43 7.85
CA PHE A 64 -2.13 6.76 7.95
C PHE A 64 -2.22 7.44 6.59
N MET A 65 -1.14 7.43 5.80
CA MET A 65 -1.14 8.01 4.44
C MET A 65 -2.18 7.33 3.54
N PHE A 66 -2.28 6.00 3.60
CA PHE A 66 -3.29 5.24 2.88
C PHE A 66 -4.71 5.66 3.28
N ALA A 67 -5.00 5.68 4.57
CA ALA A 67 -6.34 5.97 5.07
C ALA A 67 -6.78 7.42 4.78
N PHE A 68 -5.90 8.40 4.99
CA PHE A 68 -6.17 9.79 4.61
C PHE A 68 -6.33 9.95 3.10
N GLY A 69 -5.49 9.28 2.31
CA GLY A 69 -5.60 9.27 0.85
C GLY A 69 -6.94 8.69 0.38
N SER A 70 -7.40 7.61 1.00
CA SER A 70 -8.69 6.98 0.68
C SER A 70 -9.86 7.91 1.01
N ILE A 71 -9.88 8.51 2.21
CA ILE A 71 -10.91 9.48 2.58
C ILE A 71 -10.90 10.68 1.62
N ALA A 72 -9.73 11.20 1.26
CA ALA A 72 -9.61 12.29 0.31
C ALA A 72 -10.12 11.90 -1.09
N CYS A 73 -9.91 10.65 -1.53
CA CYS A 73 -10.50 10.14 -2.77
C CYS A 73 -12.03 10.20 -2.76
N ALA A 74 -12.68 9.89 -1.63
CA ALA A 74 -14.13 10.02 -1.49
C ALA A 74 -14.63 11.45 -1.71
N LEU A 75 -13.80 12.43 -1.38
CA LEU A 75 -14.10 13.86 -1.49
C LEU A 75 -13.61 14.47 -2.82
N ALA A 76 -12.98 13.69 -3.70
CA ALA A 76 -12.42 14.19 -4.94
C ALA A 76 -13.51 14.81 -5.84
N PRO A 77 -13.34 16.09 -6.27
CA PRO A 77 -14.31 16.79 -7.09
C PRO A 77 -14.13 16.50 -8.59
N ASN A 78 -12.97 16.01 -9.01
CA ASN A 78 -12.64 15.76 -10.41
C ASN A 78 -11.60 14.65 -10.58
N PHE A 79 -11.42 14.21 -11.84
CA PHE A 79 -10.49 13.17 -12.23
C PHE A 79 -9.04 13.45 -11.80
N TRP A 80 -8.51 14.67 -11.99
CA TRP A 80 -7.11 14.97 -11.74
C TRP A 80 -6.74 14.88 -10.25
N ILE A 81 -7.62 15.38 -9.39
CA ILE A 81 -7.44 15.26 -7.94
C ILE A 81 -7.50 13.78 -7.53
N LEU A 82 -8.48 13.03 -8.05
CA LEU A 82 -8.58 11.60 -7.79
C LEU A 82 -7.33 10.87 -8.26
N PHE A 83 -6.79 11.19 -9.44
CA PHE A 83 -5.58 10.58 -9.99
C PHE A 83 -4.35 10.83 -9.09
N ILE A 84 -4.15 12.08 -8.64
CA ILE A 84 -3.05 12.41 -7.71
C ILE A 84 -3.20 11.68 -6.39
N LEU A 85 -4.41 11.60 -5.85
CA LEU A 85 -4.67 10.87 -4.61
C LEU A 85 -4.41 9.35 -4.77
N ARG A 86 -4.71 8.77 -5.93
CA ARG A 86 -4.36 7.38 -6.25
C ARG A 86 -2.84 7.15 -6.28
N LEU A 87 -2.05 8.12 -6.76
CA LEU A 87 -0.59 8.06 -6.63
C LEU A 87 -0.16 8.06 -5.15
N VAL A 88 -0.76 8.89 -4.30
CA VAL A 88 -0.46 8.93 -2.86
C VAL A 88 -0.82 7.60 -2.19
N ILE A 89 -1.96 7.02 -2.51
CA ILE A 89 -2.38 5.71 -1.99
C ILE A 89 -1.38 4.63 -2.39
N GLY A 90 -1.01 4.54 -3.67
CA GLY A 90 -0.05 3.55 -4.15
C GLY A 90 1.32 3.69 -3.49
N PHE A 91 1.80 4.92 -3.30
CA PHE A 91 3.03 5.20 -2.55
C PHE A 91 2.95 4.66 -1.12
N ALA A 92 1.85 4.92 -0.42
CA ALA A 92 1.62 4.47 0.95
C ALA A 92 1.55 2.94 1.07
N MET A 93 0.86 2.27 0.15
CA MET A 93 0.69 0.82 0.16
C MET A 93 2.01 0.06 0.04
N ALA A 94 2.94 0.57 -0.78
CA ALA A 94 4.26 -0.04 -0.91
C ALA A 94 5.06 -0.01 0.39
N GLY A 95 4.95 1.09 1.15
CA GLY A 95 5.58 1.21 2.45
C GLY A 95 4.99 0.29 3.50
N GLU A 96 3.66 0.13 3.51
CA GLU A 96 2.98 -0.80 4.41
C GLU A 96 3.44 -2.23 4.14
N TYR A 97 3.44 -2.66 2.87
CA TYR A 97 3.85 -4.01 2.50
C TYR A 97 5.32 -4.31 2.87
N SER A 98 6.25 -3.41 2.51
CA SER A 98 7.68 -3.61 2.77
C SER A 98 7.99 -3.64 4.26
N ALA A 99 7.44 -2.70 5.03
CA ALA A 99 7.65 -2.62 6.47
C ALA A 99 7.00 -3.80 7.21
N SER A 100 5.80 -4.23 6.82
CA SER A 100 5.12 -5.39 7.42
C SER A 100 5.85 -6.69 7.14
N ALA A 101 6.32 -6.89 5.91
CA ALA A 101 7.08 -8.09 5.54
C ALA A 101 8.41 -8.17 6.32
N ALA A 102 9.15 -7.06 6.40
CA ALA A 102 10.37 -6.98 7.17
C ALA A 102 10.10 -7.21 8.68
N TYR A 103 9.08 -6.57 9.24
CA TYR A 103 8.68 -6.74 10.64
C TYR A 103 8.39 -8.22 10.98
N VAL A 104 7.64 -8.92 10.12
CA VAL A 104 7.33 -10.34 10.33
C VAL A 104 8.60 -11.19 10.30
N ILE A 105 9.49 -10.96 9.34
CA ILE A 105 10.74 -11.71 9.21
C ILE A 105 11.67 -11.45 10.40
N GLU A 106 11.78 -10.21 10.85
CA GLU A 106 12.66 -9.79 11.93
C GLU A 106 12.13 -10.15 13.33
N SER A 107 10.80 -10.26 13.51
CA SER A 107 10.17 -10.54 14.81
C SER A 107 9.92 -12.03 15.07
N TRP A 108 9.96 -12.90 14.04
CA TRP A 108 9.66 -14.31 14.18
C TRP A 108 10.91 -15.21 14.20
N PRO A 109 10.89 -16.32 14.99
CA PRO A 109 11.97 -17.28 15.00
C PRO A 109 12.25 -17.83 13.61
N LYS A 110 13.52 -18.07 13.26
CA LYS A 110 13.96 -18.48 11.91
C LYS A 110 13.17 -19.67 11.34
N HIS A 111 12.86 -20.68 12.17
CA HIS A 111 12.13 -21.89 11.74
C HIS A 111 10.64 -21.64 11.44
N MET A 112 10.05 -20.51 11.88
CA MET A 112 8.65 -20.17 11.65
C MET A 112 8.45 -19.06 10.61
N ARG A 113 9.51 -18.41 10.14
CA ARG A 113 9.45 -17.27 9.21
C ARG A 113 8.64 -17.55 7.95
N ASN A 114 8.81 -18.73 7.36
CA ASN A 114 8.05 -19.13 6.17
C ASN A 114 6.55 -19.26 6.44
N LYS A 115 6.16 -19.81 7.59
CA LYS A 115 4.75 -19.91 7.99
C LYS A 115 4.14 -18.53 8.25
N ALA A 116 4.87 -17.67 8.95
CA ALA A 116 4.45 -16.31 9.23
C ALA A 116 4.29 -15.48 7.95
N SER A 117 5.22 -15.59 7.00
CA SER A 117 5.12 -14.94 5.69
C SER A 117 3.93 -15.48 4.88
N GLY A 118 3.67 -16.78 4.89
CA GLY A 118 2.49 -17.36 4.24
C GLY A 118 1.17 -16.82 4.85
N PHE A 119 1.11 -16.69 6.18
CA PHE A 119 -0.04 -16.09 6.85
C PHE A 119 -0.20 -14.60 6.51
N LEU A 120 0.90 -13.84 6.45
CA LEU A 120 0.88 -12.44 6.01
C LEU A 120 0.29 -12.31 4.60
N LEU A 121 0.74 -13.15 3.66
CA LEU A 121 0.25 -13.13 2.27
C LEU A 121 -1.21 -13.54 2.15
N SER A 122 -1.70 -14.47 2.98
CA SER A 122 -3.13 -14.83 2.99
C SER A 122 -4.03 -13.67 3.34
N GLY A 123 -3.52 -12.66 4.06
CA GLY A 123 -4.22 -11.42 4.35
C GLY A 123 -4.70 -10.67 3.10
N TYR A 124 -4.04 -10.86 1.95
CA TYR A 124 -4.50 -10.30 0.68
C TYR A 124 -5.89 -10.84 0.30
N ALA A 125 -6.07 -12.16 0.33
CA ALA A 125 -7.35 -12.79 0.01
C ALA A 125 -8.47 -12.33 0.95
N PHE A 126 -8.19 -12.20 2.25
CA PHE A 126 -9.15 -11.64 3.20
C PHE A 126 -9.52 -10.19 2.88
N GLY A 127 -8.57 -9.38 2.41
CA GLY A 127 -8.81 -8.02 1.94
C GLY A 127 -9.78 -7.97 0.77
N VAL A 128 -9.57 -8.83 -0.23
CA VAL A 128 -10.44 -8.98 -1.41
C VAL A 128 -11.87 -9.36 -0.99
N ILE A 129 -12.01 -10.38 -0.12
CA ILE A 129 -13.31 -10.81 0.38
C ILE A 129 -14.01 -9.68 1.14
N ALA A 130 -13.28 -8.97 2.01
CA ALA A 130 -13.84 -7.85 2.77
C ALA A 130 -14.35 -6.73 1.84
N ALA A 131 -13.57 -6.35 0.81
CA ALA A 131 -13.99 -5.35 -0.18
C ALA A 131 -15.26 -5.77 -0.91
N ALA A 132 -15.36 -7.03 -1.33
CA ALA A 132 -16.55 -7.56 -2.01
C ALA A 132 -17.81 -7.54 -1.10
N GLN A 133 -17.65 -7.84 0.20
CA GLN A 133 -18.80 -7.76 1.14
C GLN A 133 -19.22 -6.31 1.38
N VAL A 134 -18.27 -5.40 1.52
CA VAL A 134 -18.55 -3.96 1.68
C VAL A 134 -19.26 -3.43 0.44
N ASP A 135 -18.81 -3.76 -0.76
CA ASP A 135 -19.46 -3.36 -2.00
C ASP A 135 -20.88 -3.89 -2.07
N LYS A 136 -21.06 -5.20 -1.87
CA LYS A 136 -22.36 -5.86 -1.98
C LYS A 136 -23.42 -5.33 -1.01
N TYR A 137 -23.06 -5.06 0.24
CA TYR A 137 -24.03 -4.72 1.27
C TYR A 137 -24.04 -3.23 1.57
N PHE A 138 -22.89 -2.62 1.82
CA PHE A 138 -22.79 -1.24 2.26
C PHE A 138 -22.96 -0.26 1.10
N VAL A 139 -22.25 -0.48 -0.02
CA VAL A 139 -22.35 0.40 -1.19
C VAL A 139 -23.73 0.34 -1.80
N THR A 140 -24.30 -0.86 -1.97
CA THR A 140 -25.67 -1.03 -2.47
C THR A 140 -26.69 -0.34 -1.58
N TRP A 141 -26.54 -0.43 -0.26
CA TRP A 141 -27.40 0.29 0.68
C TRP A 141 -27.25 1.82 0.55
N VAL A 142 -26.04 2.33 0.49
CA VAL A 142 -25.79 3.78 0.32
C VAL A 142 -26.39 4.28 -0.99
N ASP A 143 -26.19 3.56 -2.10
CA ASP A 143 -26.75 3.96 -3.39
C ASP A 143 -28.29 3.91 -3.43
N SER A 144 -28.92 3.06 -2.62
CA SER A 144 -30.37 3.04 -2.49
C SER A 144 -30.93 4.28 -1.78
N VAL A 145 -30.15 4.87 -0.87
CA VAL A 145 -30.55 6.06 -0.10
C VAL A 145 -30.08 7.35 -0.80
N HIS A 146 -28.87 7.34 -1.35
CA HIS A 146 -28.22 8.46 -2.03
C HIS A 146 -27.61 7.96 -3.35
N PRO A 147 -28.36 7.98 -4.47
CA PRO A 147 -27.87 7.54 -5.76
C PRO A 147 -26.59 8.27 -6.20
N GLY A 148 -25.59 7.50 -6.65
CA GLY A 148 -24.30 8.03 -7.10
C GLY A 148 -23.26 8.29 -6.00
N TRP A 149 -23.59 8.00 -4.73
CA TRP A 149 -22.65 8.16 -3.61
C TRP A 149 -21.93 6.85 -3.23
N GLY A 150 -22.34 5.72 -3.79
CA GLY A 150 -21.80 4.41 -3.44
C GLY A 150 -20.28 4.31 -3.55
N TRP A 151 -19.69 4.77 -4.65
CA TRP A 151 -18.25 4.74 -4.83
C TRP A 151 -17.49 5.65 -3.82
N ARG A 152 -18.10 6.78 -3.40
CA ARG A 152 -17.53 7.64 -2.36
C ARG A 152 -17.58 6.95 -0.99
N ALA A 153 -18.70 6.30 -0.68
CA ALA A 153 -18.87 5.53 0.54
C ALA A 153 -17.85 4.38 0.61
N LEU A 154 -17.55 3.74 -0.51
CA LEU A 154 -16.53 2.69 -0.59
C LEU A 154 -15.14 3.21 -0.20
N PHE A 155 -14.74 4.38 -0.69
CA PHE A 155 -13.49 5.02 -0.29
C PHE A 155 -13.50 5.48 1.19
N LEU A 156 -14.64 5.92 1.72
CA LEU A 156 -14.74 6.29 3.15
C LEU A 156 -14.49 5.11 4.09
N THR A 157 -14.69 3.87 3.67
CA THR A 157 -14.31 2.70 4.46
C THR A 157 -12.80 2.63 4.73
N GLY A 158 -11.98 3.36 3.99
CA GLY A 158 -10.56 3.59 4.27
C GLY A 158 -10.26 4.24 5.63
N ILE A 159 -11.28 4.71 6.37
CA ILE A 159 -11.12 5.13 7.77
C ILE A 159 -10.80 3.96 8.71
N VAL A 160 -11.25 2.75 8.40
CA VAL A 160 -11.06 1.56 9.23
C VAL A 160 -9.58 1.25 9.49
N PRO A 161 -8.68 1.30 8.50
CA PRO A 161 -7.24 1.15 8.72
C PRO A 161 -6.62 2.12 9.72
N ILE A 162 -7.19 3.31 9.92
CA ILE A 162 -6.70 4.25 10.94
C ILE A 162 -6.79 3.64 12.35
N VAL A 163 -7.90 2.97 12.64
CA VAL A 163 -8.09 2.28 13.93
C VAL A 163 -7.03 1.20 14.12
N VAL A 164 -6.76 0.43 13.06
CA VAL A 164 -5.70 -0.58 13.06
C VAL A 164 -4.33 0.05 13.29
N ALA A 165 -4.01 1.16 12.60
CA ALA A 165 -2.74 1.89 12.77
C ALA A 165 -2.55 2.40 14.21
N ILE A 166 -3.60 2.95 14.82
CA ILE A 166 -3.56 3.42 16.21
C ILE A 166 -3.34 2.24 17.17
N TYR A 167 -4.04 1.13 16.95
CA TYR A 167 -3.87 -0.08 17.72
C TYR A 167 -2.43 -0.62 17.63
N MET A 168 -1.90 -0.75 16.39
CA MET A 168 -0.52 -1.19 16.16
C MET A 168 0.51 -0.27 16.82
N ARG A 169 0.31 1.05 16.74
CA ARG A 169 1.20 2.03 17.38
C ARG A 169 1.28 1.83 18.88
N ARG A 170 0.18 1.45 19.53
CA ARG A 170 0.10 1.30 20.99
C ARG A 170 0.58 -0.06 21.48
N THR A 171 0.34 -1.13 20.72
CA THR A 171 0.50 -2.51 21.19
C THR A 171 1.73 -3.22 20.65
N LEU A 172 2.18 -2.93 19.42
CA LEU A 172 3.33 -3.61 18.85
C LEU A 172 4.65 -3.03 19.39
N PRO A 173 5.59 -3.88 19.83
CA PRO A 173 6.98 -3.47 20.03
C PRO A 173 7.66 -3.15 18.69
N GLU A 174 8.87 -2.60 18.72
CA GLU A 174 9.70 -2.53 17.51
C GLU A 174 10.26 -3.92 17.17
N ALA A 175 10.71 -4.13 15.92
CA ALA A 175 11.30 -5.38 15.49
C ALA A 175 12.59 -5.68 16.26
N ALA A 176 12.71 -6.92 16.79
CA ALA A 176 13.82 -7.29 17.66
C ALA A 176 15.18 -7.19 16.94
N ASP A 177 15.28 -7.77 15.73
CA ASP A 177 16.52 -7.75 14.94
C ASP A 177 16.95 -6.31 14.60
N TRP A 178 16.01 -5.39 14.36
CA TRP A 178 16.30 -3.98 14.11
C TRP A 178 16.83 -3.28 15.35
N SER A 179 16.22 -3.53 16.51
CA SER A 179 16.64 -2.94 17.80
C SER A 179 18.06 -3.37 18.16
N GLU A 180 18.39 -4.64 17.99
CA GLU A 180 19.74 -5.16 18.21
C GLU A 180 20.79 -4.58 17.23
N ALA A 181 20.44 -4.44 15.95
CA ALA A 181 21.34 -3.86 14.96
C ALA A 181 21.64 -2.39 15.28
N LYS A 182 20.65 -1.65 15.76
CA LYS A 182 20.81 -0.26 16.17
C LYS A 182 21.71 -0.12 17.40
N GLU A 183 21.54 -0.99 18.41
CA GLU A 183 22.41 -0.99 19.60
C GLU A 183 23.86 -1.33 19.27
N LYS A 184 24.11 -2.19 18.26
CA LYS A 184 25.46 -2.56 17.81
C LYS A 184 26.10 -1.51 16.91
N GLY A 185 25.41 -0.40 16.58
CA GLY A 185 25.93 0.66 15.69
C GLY A 185 25.97 0.28 14.21
N ASP A 186 25.38 -0.86 13.83
CA ASP A 186 25.32 -1.33 12.44
C ASP A 186 24.20 -0.68 11.62
N GLY A 187 23.30 0.06 12.26
CA GLY A 187 22.14 0.71 11.63
C GLY A 187 22.50 1.78 10.59
N GLU A 188 23.68 2.39 10.69
CA GLU A 188 24.14 3.38 9.70
C GLU A 188 24.75 2.76 8.44
N LYS A 189 25.25 1.52 8.51
CA LYS A 189 25.91 0.84 7.38
C LYS A 189 24.94 0.24 6.35
N ASN A 190 23.70 0.03 6.72
CA ASN A 190 22.65 -0.54 5.86
C ASN A 190 21.65 0.49 5.34
N ASP A 191 22.06 1.75 5.20
CA ASP A 191 21.20 2.76 4.58
C ASP A 191 20.95 2.37 3.11
N MET A 192 19.72 1.95 2.81
CA MET A 192 19.31 1.50 1.48
C MET A 192 19.64 2.56 0.41
N LEU A 193 19.59 3.85 0.77
CA LEU A 193 20.00 4.95 -0.11
C LEU A 193 21.50 4.93 -0.37
N ALA A 194 22.34 4.64 0.64
CA ALA A 194 23.77 4.50 0.46
C ALA A 194 24.14 3.28 -0.39
N VAL A 195 23.38 2.19 -0.27
CA VAL A 195 23.54 0.99 -1.13
C VAL A 195 23.12 1.27 -2.56
N LEU A 196 22.03 1.98 -2.79
CA LEU A 196 21.52 2.32 -4.13
C LEU A 196 22.40 3.36 -4.84
N PHE A 197 22.88 4.37 -4.13
CA PHE A 197 23.64 5.48 -4.70
C PHE A 197 25.14 5.44 -4.39
N GLY A 198 25.58 4.54 -3.51
CA GLY A 198 26.94 4.41 -2.98
C GLY A 198 27.96 3.68 -3.87
N GLY A 199 27.79 3.66 -5.19
CA GLY A 199 28.83 3.19 -6.13
C GLY A 199 28.82 1.70 -6.46
N GLN A 200 27.91 0.91 -5.96
CA GLN A 200 27.73 -0.49 -6.37
C GLN A 200 26.87 -0.58 -7.64
N ARG A 201 27.43 -0.20 -8.78
CA ARG A 201 26.77 -0.25 -10.11
C ARG A 201 26.09 -1.60 -10.43
N LYS A 202 26.57 -2.70 -9.85
CA LYS A 202 25.98 -4.04 -10.05
C LYS A 202 24.55 -4.13 -9.50
N ILE A 203 24.28 -3.55 -8.32
CA ILE A 203 22.94 -3.57 -7.71
C ILE A 203 21.98 -2.71 -8.53
N LEU A 204 22.44 -1.52 -8.99
CA LEU A 204 21.63 -0.66 -9.85
C LEU A 204 21.22 -1.37 -11.15
N ASN A 205 22.16 -2.10 -11.79
CA ASN A 205 21.87 -2.88 -12.98
C ASN A 205 20.86 -4.01 -12.71
N TYR A 206 20.95 -4.70 -11.57
CA TYR A 206 19.95 -5.71 -11.16
C TYR A 206 18.58 -5.08 -10.97
N ILE A 207 18.48 -3.95 -10.31
CA ILE A 207 17.23 -3.22 -10.11
C ILE A 207 16.64 -2.81 -11.45
N VAL A 208 17.43 -2.25 -12.36
CA VAL A 208 16.96 -1.87 -13.71
C VAL A 208 16.45 -3.08 -14.50
N VAL A 209 17.14 -4.22 -14.43
CA VAL A 209 16.70 -5.47 -15.08
C VAL A 209 15.40 -5.98 -14.48
N VAL A 210 15.26 -5.99 -13.15
CA VAL A 210 14.02 -6.39 -12.47
C VAL A 210 12.87 -5.46 -12.84
N ILE A 211 13.09 -4.14 -12.86
CA ILE A 211 12.09 -3.16 -13.27
C ILE A 211 11.67 -3.38 -14.72
N ALA A 212 12.62 -3.58 -15.63
CA ALA A 212 12.33 -3.85 -17.03
C ALA A 212 11.55 -5.15 -17.22
N PHE A 213 11.91 -6.21 -16.48
CA PHE A 213 11.23 -7.51 -16.56
C PHE A 213 9.81 -7.45 -16.02
N VAL A 214 9.59 -6.79 -14.87
CA VAL A 214 8.25 -6.62 -14.29
C VAL A 214 7.40 -5.68 -15.16
N GLY A 215 8.00 -4.62 -15.70
CA GLY A 215 7.31 -3.73 -16.65
C GLY A 215 6.87 -4.46 -17.92
N LEU A 216 7.71 -5.35 -18.46
CA LEU A 216 7.37 -6.23 -19.58
C LEU A 216 6.22 -7.19 -19.22
N MET A 217 6.25 -7.81 -18.04
CA MET A 217 5.17 -8.70 -17.58
C MET A 217 3.82 -7.98 -17.47
N VAL A 218 3.80 -6.72 -17.01
CA VAL A 218 2.56 -5.93 -16.89
C VAL A 218 2.01 -5.50 -18.25
N ILE A 219 2.86 -5.39 -19.30
CA ILE A 219 2.41 -5.04 -20.66
C ILE A 219 1.81 -6.26 -21.39
N PHE A 220 2.22 -7.49 -21.02
CA PHE A 220 1.77 -8.72 -21.68
C PHE A 220 0.61 -9.43 -20.95
N THR A 221 0.14 -8.93 -19.81
CA THR A 221 -1.07 -9.38 -19.08
C THR A 221 -2.19 -8.34 -19.22
#